data_2815529405b700aa3af635a4998747d9
#
_entry.id   2815529405b700aa3af635a4998747d9
#
_cell.length_a   1.000
_cell.length_b   1.000
_cell.length_c   1.000
_cell.angle_alpha   90.00
_cell.angle_beta   90.00
_cell.angle_gamma   90.00
#
_symmetry.space_group_name_H-M   'P 1'
#
loop_
_entity.id
_entity.type
_entity.pdbx_description
1 polymer ?
#
loop_
_entity_poly.entity_id
_entity_poly.type
_entity_poly.pdbx_seq_one_letter_code
_entity_poly.pdbx_strand_id
1 'polypeptide(L)'
;LELNHHGKGPVHINVPISEPFFLLPEKELPSARVITRYQGLNIYDKDYQPLIERLNKYQRRMIVVGQMNLIYLFDKKYTKMLYKHFAWFTENISNRTIPGMPIRNIEPLLCSMNNEEQEKMRPELLITYGGHIISKRLKKFLRKHPPMEHWHVSVDGEVVDLFGSLSTIIEMDPFEFLEKIAPMLDSRTPEYPKIWETRSKA
;
A
#
# COMPACT_ATOMS: atom_id res chain seq x y z
N LEU A 1 16.88 -3.77 -11.48
CA LEU A 1 15.68 -4.59 -11.36
C LEU A 1 14.86 -4.52 -12.65
N GLU A 2 14.55 -3.31 -13.13
CA GLU A 2 13.70 -3.09 -14.30
C GLU A 2 14.35 -3.48 -15.63
N LEU A 3 15.67 -3.44 -15.73
CA LEU A 3 16.41 -3.89 -16.92
C LEU A 3 16.13 -5.35 -17.30
N ASN A 4 15.77 -6.18 -16.35
CA ASN A 4 15.51 -7.60 -16.54
C ASN A 4 14.02 -7.96 -16.42
N HIS A 5 13.14 -6.98 -16.20
CA HIS A 5 11.71 -7.18 -16.06
C HIS A 5 11.05 -7.28 -17.44
N HIS A 6 10.15 -8.22 -17.62
CA HIS A 6 9.37 -8.44 -18.86
C HIS A 6 10.18 -8.43 -20.16
N GLY A 7 11.37 -8.99 -20.18
CA GLY A 7 12.07 -9.29 -21.43
C GLY A 7 13.25 -8.41 -21.75
N LYS A 8 13.82 -7.72 -20.80
CA LYS A 8 15.04 -6.91 -20.92
C LYS A 8 14.87 -5.73 -21.85
N GLY A 9 14.78 -4.55 -21.32
CA GLY A 9 14.62 -3.31 -22.08
C GLY A 9 15.45 -2.17 -21.50
N PRO A 10 15.60 -1.05 -22.25
CA PRO A 10 16.28 0.13 -21.74
C PRO A 10 15.50 0.74 -20.57
N VAL A 11 16.23 1.17 -19.55
CA VAL A 11 15.66 1.93 -18.44
C VAL A 11 16.16 3.37 -18.53
N HIS A 12 15.25 4.33 -18.47
CA HIS A 12 15.57 5.75 -18.42
C HIS A 12 15.46 6.26 -16.97
N ILE A 13 16.56 6.79 -16.46
CA ILE A 13 16.60 7.41 -15.14
C ILE A 13 16.70 8.92 -15.34
N ASN A 14 15.67 9.65 -14.93
CA ASN A 14 15.67 11.10 -14.93
C ASN A 14 16.05 11.61 -13.53
N VAL A 15 17.18 12.28 -13.42
CA VAL A 15 17.66 12.88 -12.18
C VAL A 15 17.57 14.40 -12.30
N PRO A 16 16.50 15.03 -11.77
CA PRO A 16 16.43 16.49 -11.75
C PRO A 16 17.46 17.03 -10.75
N ILE A 17 18.40 17.83 -11.23
CA ILE A 17 19.43 18.47 -10.42
C ILE A 17 19.22 19.97 -10.52
N SER A 18 19.11 20.63 -9.37
CA SER A 18 19.22 22.08 -9.29
C SER A 18 20.67 22.51 -9.49
N GLU A 19 20.90 23.78 -9.84
CA GLU A 19 22.24 24.31 -9.96
C GLU A 19 23.08 23.97 -8.72
N PRO A 20 24.26 23.31 -8.89
CA PRO A 20 25.02 22.84 -7.75
C PRO A 20 25.53 24.03 -6.94
N PHE A 21 25.13 24.09 -5.69
CA PHE A 21 25.88 24.93 -4.73
C PHE A 21 27.27 24.32 -4.57
N PHE A 22 28.30 25.12 -4.53
CA PHE A 22 29.70 24.70 -4.26
C PHE A 22 29.86 24.21 -2.82
N LEU A 23 28.94 23.41 -2.34
CA LEU A 23 28.88 22.93 -0.96
C LEU A 23 29.38 21.50 -0.88
N LEU A 24 30.29 21.36 0.02
CA LEU A 24 30.98 20.19 0.54
C LEU A 24 30.36 18.83 0.15
N PRO A 25 31.17 17.90 -0.34
CA PRO A 25 30.71 16.54 -0.59
C PRO A 25 30.18 15.94 0.72
N GLU A 26 28.99 15.39 0.70
CA GLU A 26 28.49 14.58 1.81
C GLU A 26 29.47 13.44 2.06
N LYS A 27 29.89 13.30 3.31
CA LYS A 27 30.87 12.30 3.71
C LYS A 27 30.31 10.87 3.64
N GLU A 28 28.99 10.73 3.73
CA GLU A 28 28.31 9.43 3.70
C GLU A 28 27.08 9.51 2.77
N LEU A 29 26.99 8.56 1.87
CA LEU A 29 25.81 8.42 1.02
C LEU A 29 24.69 7.71 1.81
N PRO A 30 23.42 8.10 1.61
CA PRO A 30 22.31 7.39 2.21
C PRO A 30 22.28 5.94 1.75
N SER A 31 21.89 5.04 2.63
CA SER A 31 21.71 3.63 2.30
C SER A 31 20.61 3.47 1.25
N ALA A 32 20.89 2.69 0.21
CA ALA A 32 19.89 2.38 -0.80
C ALA A 32 18.79 1.47 -0.21
N ARG A 33 17.54 1.82 -0.49
CA ARG A 33 16.42 0.96 -0.14
C ARG A 33 16.33 -0.20 -1.13
N VAL A 34 16.21 -1.42 -0.61
CA VAL A 34 16.01 -2.62 -1.41
C VAL A 34 14.52 -2.88 -1.58
N ILE A 35 14.06 -3.04 -2.81
CA ILE A 35 12.69 -3.45 -3.13
C ILE A 35 12.73 -4.93 -3.50
N THR A 36 11.98 -5.73 -2.76
CA THR A 36 11.83 -7.17 -3.03
C THR A 36 10.69 -7.38 -4.02
N ARG A 37 10.88 -8.25 -5.00
CA ARG A 37 9.86 -8.62 -5.98
C ARG A 37 9.49 -10.09 -5.83
N TYR A 38 8.20 -10.37 -5.73
CA TYR A 38 7.62 -11.70 -5.76
C TYR A 38 6.91 -11.90 -7.11
N GLN A 39 7.32 -12.91 -7.86
CA GLN A 39 6.77 -13.28 -9.17
C GLN A 39 6.30 -14.71 -9.16
N GLY A 40 5.21 -15.00 -9.88
CA GLY A 40 4.72 -16.36 -10.07
C GLY A 40 4.35 -17.09 -8.78
N LEU A 41 3.98 -16.36 -7.75
CA LEU A 41 3.67 -16.92 -6.44
C LEU A 41 2.51 -17.90 -6.50
N ASN A 42 2.79 -19.14 -6.23
CA ASN A 42 1.76 -20.07 -5.79
C ASN A 42 1.65 -19.96 -4.26
N ILE A 43 0.44 -19.74 -3.76
CA ILE A 43 0.17 -19.57 -2.32
C ILE A 43 0.62 -20.77 -1.46
N TYR A 44 0.78 -21.92 -2.09
CA TYR A 44 1.26 -23.15 -1.44
C TYR A 44 2.79 -23.24 -1.46
N ASP A 45 3.48 -22.31 -2.12
CA ASP A 45 4.93 -22.31 -2.16
C ASP A 45 5.51 -21.84 -0.81
N LYS A 46 6.59 -22.48 -0.39
CA LYS A 46 7.33 -22.11 0.82
C LYS A 46 7.77 -20.64 0.82
N ASP A 47 7.91 -20.04 -0.35
CA ASP A 47 8.29 -18.63 -0.54
C ASP A 47 7.20 -17.64 -0.13
N TYR A 48 5.95 -18.09 -0.03
CA TYR A 48 4.84 -17.26 0.42
C TYR A 48 4.74 -17.13 1.95
N GLN A 49 5.23 -18.12 2.67
CA GLN A 49 5.16 -18.16 4.13
C GLN A 49 5.81 -16.94 4.80
N PRO A 50 7.00 -16.47 4.41
CA PRO A 50 7.60 -15.27 4.98
C PRO A 50 6.74 -14.00 4.76
N LEU A 51 6.02 -13.93 3.64
CA LEU A 51 5.12 -12.81 3.35
C LEU A 51 3.93 -12.81 4.31
N ILE A 52 3.33 -13.97 4.58
CA ILE A 52 2.22 -14.12 5.52
C ILE A 52 2.66 -13.86 6.97
N GLU A 53 3.83 -14.28 7.36
CA GLU A 53 4.40 -13.98 8.68
C GLU A 53 4.59 -12.48 8.86
N ARG A 54 5.12 -11.78 7.86
CA ARG A 54 5.25 -10.32 7.85
C ARG A 54 3.89 -9.65 7.91
N LEU A 55 2.91 -10.13 7.13
CA LEU A 55 1.52 -9.64 7.15
C LEU A 55 0.92 -9.70 8.56
N ASN A 56 1.05 -10.84 9.24
CA ASN A 56 0.46 -11.06 10.55
C ASN A 56 1.23 -10.40 11.71
N LYS A 57 2.46 -9.98 11.47
CA LYS A 57 3.25 -9.21 12.43
C LYS A 57 2.66 -7.83 12.73
N TYR A 58 2.07 -7.18 11.71
CA TYR A 58 1.60 -5.82 11.80
C TYR A 58 0.15 -5.72 12.29
N GLN A 59 -0.14 -4.73 13.14
CA GLN A 59 -1.48 -4.46 13.66
C GLN A 59 -2.15 -3.29 12.93
N ARG A 60 -1.37 -2.29 12.51
CA ARG A 60 -1.88 -1.14 11.75
C ARG A 60 -1.72 -1.38 10.25
N ARG A 61 -2.68 -2.13 9.70
CA ARG A 61 -2.69 -2.50 8.28
C ARG A 61 -3.64 -1.61 7.51
N MET A 62 -3.17 -1.04 6.40
CA MET A 62 -3.95 -0.16 5.52
C MET A 62 -3.92 -0.68 4.09
N ILE A 63 -5.07 -0.63 3.43
CA ILE A 63 -5.18 -0.83 1.98
C ILE A 63 -5.58 0.51 1.36
N VAL A 64 -4.88 0.93 0.32
CA VAL A 64 -5.24 2.08 -0.51
C VAL A 64 -5.47 1.60 -1.94
N VAL A 65 -6.66 1.85 -2.43
CA VAL A 65 -7.05 1.48 -3.80
C VAL A 65 -6.97 2.70 -4.69
N GLY A 66 -6.13 2.63 -5.71
CA GLY A 66 -6.05 3.64 -6.75
C GLY A 66 -7.17 3.52 -7.79
N GLN A 67 -6.95 4.11 -8.95
CA GLN A 67 -7.88 4.05 -10.09
C GLN A 67 -8.10 2.61 -10.55
N MET A 68 -9.37 2.24 -10.76
CA MET A 68 -9.76 0.92 -11.25
C MET A 68 -10.72 1.06 -12.44
N ASN A 69 -10.53 0.25 -13.47
CA ASN A 69 -11.40 0.23 -14.65
C ASN A 69 -12.63 -0.66 -14.48
N LEU A 70 -12.57 -1.64 -13.57
CA LEU A 70 -13.60 -2.64 -13.36
C LEU A 70 -14.13 -2.60 -11.92
N ILE A 71 -15.41 -2.89 -11.78
CA ILE A 71 -16.01 -3.20 -10.48
C ILE A 71 -15.80 -4.70 -10.24
N TYR A 72 -14.96 -5.02 -9.28
CA TYR A 72 -14.79 -6.39 -8.81
C TYR A 72 -15.50 -6.57 -7.46
N LEU A 73 -16.30 -7.59 -7.35
CA LEU A 73 -16.99 -7.94 -6.12
C LEU A 73 -16.30 -9.16 -5.51
N PHE A 74 -15.64 -8.96 -4.40
CA PHE A 74 -15.15 -10.08 -3.59
C PHE A 74 -16.29 -10.93 -3.06
N ASP A 75 -16.02 -12.21 -2.83
CA ASP A 75 -16.91 -13.02 -2.01
C ASP A 75 -17.14 -12.33 -0.67
N LYS A 76 -18.42 -12.32 -0.22
CA LYS A 76 -18.81 -11.68 1.05
C LYS A 76 -18.00 -12.18 2.24
N LYS A 77 -17.58 -13.45 2.22
CA LYS A 77 -16.79 -14.08 3.27
C LYS A 77 -15.41 -13.41 3.36
N TYR A 78 -14.69 -13.29 2.24
CA TYR A 78 -13.36 -12.66 2.20
C TYR A 78 -13.44 -11.16 2.46
N THR A 79 -14.43 -10.50 1.90
CA THR A 79 -14.71 -9.08 2.18
C THR A 79 -14.80 -8.82 3.67
N LYS A 80 -15.61 -9.60 4.41
CA LYS A 80 -15.78 -9.45 5.85
C LYS A 80 -14.49 -9.68 6.63
N MET A 81 -13.67 -10.65 6.21
CA MET A 81 -12.37 -10.92 6.83
C MET A 81 -11.40 -9.74 6.62
N LEU A 82 -11.26 -9.30 5.38
CA LEU A 82 -10.35 -8.21 5.02
C LEU A 82 -10.70 -6.90 5.74
N TYR A 83 -11.99 -6.53 5.82
CA TYR A 83 -12.40 -5.31 6.52
C TYR A 83 -12.16 -5.32 8.03
N LYS A 84 -12.15 -6.49 8.63
CA LYS A 84 -11.79 -6.62 10.04
C LYS A 84 -10.30 -6.37 10.30
N HIS A 85 -9.47 -6.62 9.30
CA HIS A 85 -8.01 -6.62 9.44
C HIS A 85 -7.32 -5.41 8.82
N PHE A 86 -7.99 -4.68 7.91
CA PHE A 86 -7.42 -3.56 7.19
C PHE A 86 -8.30 -2.30 7.25
N ALA A 87 -7.68 -1.15 7.49
CA ALA A 87 -8.30 0.13 7.17
C ALA A 87 -8.26 0.32 5.65
N TRP A 88 -9.43 0.40 5.02
CA TRP A 88 -9.54 0.36 3.57
C TRP A 88 -9.93 1.72 2.99
N PHE A 89 -9.03 2.33 2.26
CA PHE A 89 -9.19 3.65 1.65
C PHE A 89 -9.47 3.52 0.16
N THR A 90 -10.53 4.16 -0.30
CA THR A 90 -10.91 4.20 -1.72
C THR A 90 -11.25 5.63 -2.13
N GLU A 91 -10.95 5.96 -3.37
CA GLU A 91 -11.35 7.21 -4.02
C GLU A 91 -12.51 6.97 -4.98
N ASN A 92 -13.13 8.03 -5.48
CA ASN A 92 -14.22 7.91 -6.47
C ASN A 92 -13.76 7.19 -7.74
N ILE A 93 -12.51 7.41 -8.15
CA ILE A 93 -11.91 6.75 -9.33
C ILE A 93 -11.56 5.26 -9.09
N SER A 94 -11.65 4.80 -7.85
CA SER A 94 -11.41 3.39 -7.54
C SER A 94 -12.55 2.48 -8.00
N ASN A 95 -13.65 3.04 -8.51
CA ASN A 95 -14.84 2.33 -9.03
C ASN A 95 -15.37 1.24 -8.08
N ARG A 96 -15.07 1.36 -6.79
CA ARG A 96 -15.48 0.37 -5.80
C ARG A 96 -16.68 0.84 -5.01
N THR A 97 -17.79 0.21 -5.30
CA THR A 97 -18.99 0.30 -4.47
C THR A 97 -19.07 -0.98 -3.64
N ILE A 98 -18.38 -1.01 -2.50
CA ILE A 98 -18.58 -2.08 -1.53
C ILE A 98 -19.52 -1.53 -0.47
N PRO A 99 -20.68 -2.14 -0.26
CA PRO A 99 -21.61 -1.70 0.78
C PRO A 99 -20.94 -1.75 2.15
N GLY A 100 -20.86 -0.61 2.80
CA GLY A 100 -20.68 -0.52 4.24
C GLY A 100 -19.30 -0.16 4.78
N MET A 101 -18.19 -0.17 4.03
CA MET A 101 -16.90 -0.22 4.71
C MET A 101 -15.71 0.61 4.20
N PRO A 102 -15.60 1.05 2.95
CA PRO A 102 -14.42 1.81 2.58
C PRO A 102 -14.50 3.25 3.09
N ILE A 103 -13.36 3.75 3.53
CA ILE A 103 -13.19 5.14 3.90
C ILE A 103 -13.04 5.95 2.62
N ARG A 104 -14.02 6.83 2.34
CA ARG A 104 -14.08 7.64 1.13
C ARG A 104 -13.85 9.12 1.38
N ASN A 105 -14.18 9.61 2.56
CA ASN A 105 -14.01 11.00 2.97
C ASN A 105 -12.57 11.30 3.44
N ILE A 106 -11.59 10.90 2.64
CA ILE A 106 -10.16 10.95 2.97
C ILE A 106 -9.69 12.37 3.26
N GLU A 107 -10.08 13.33 2.40
CA GLU A 107 -9.63 14.73 2.52
C GLU A 107 -10.08 15.38 3.83
N PRO A 108 -11.39 15.43 4.19
CA PRO A 108 -11.82 16.02 5.44
C PRO A 108 -11.30 15.23 6.65
N LEU A 109 -11.27 13.91 6.58
CA LEU A 109 -10.79 13.06 7.66
C LEU A 109 -9.33 13.36 8.03
N LEU A 110 -8.44 13.44 7.05
CA LEU A 110 -7.03 13.77 7.29
C LEU A 110 -6.84 15.26 7.66
N CYS A 111 -7.76 16.14 7.21
CA CYS A 111 -7.72 17.55 7.57
C CYS A 111 -8.07 17.79 9.04
N SER A 112 -8.96 17.00 9.61
CA SER A 112 -9.38 17.13 11.00
C SER A 112 -8.32 16.66 12.02
N MET A 113 -7.27 15.98 11.56
CA MET A 113 -6.23 15.40 12.41
C MET A 113 -5.02 16.31 12.53
N ASN A 114 -4.55 16.55 13.76
CA ASN A 114 -3.27 17.18 14.00
C ASN A 114 -2.08 16.24 13.73
N ASN A 115 -0.85 16.75 13.84
CA ASN A 115 0.36 15.97 13.52
C ASN A 115 0.55 14.74 14.43
N GLU A 116 0.25 14.86 15.72
CA GLU A 116 0.40 13.76 16.67
C GLU A 116 -0.62 12.66 16.41
N GLU A 117 -1.83 13.04 16.06
CA GLU A 117 -2.87 12.10 15.67
C GLU A 117 -2.52 11.37 14.37
N GLN A 118 -1.99 12.09 13.38
CA GLN A 118 -1.53 11.50 12.13
C GLN A 118 -0.39 10.50 12.38
N GLU A 119 0.58 10.81 13.25
CA GLU A 119 1.65 9.89 13.60
C GLU A 119 1.13 8.61 14.28
N LYS A 120 0.20 8.74 15.23
CA LYS A 120 -0.46 7.57 15.87
C LYS A 120 -1.25 6.72 14.87
N MET A 121 -1.79 7.36 13.85
CA MET A 121 -2.59 6.72 12.81
C MET A 121 -1.76 6.24 11.61
N ARG A 122 -0.44 6.38 11.67
CA ARG A 122 0.48 5.84 10.66
C ARG A 122 0.30 4.34 10.49
N PRO A 123 0.13 3.82 9.26
CA PRO A 123 0.12 2.38 9.04
C PRO A 123 1.50 1.76 9.30
N GLU A 124 1.53 0.54 9.79
CA GLU A 124 2.74 -0.28 9.83
C GLU A 124 2.93 -0.98 8.49
N LEU A 125 1.85 -1.53 7.96
CA LEU A 125 1.81 -2.13 6.62
C LEU A 125 0.82 -1.37 5.74
N LEU A 126 1.31 -0.90 4.61
CA LEU A 126 0.51 -0.34 3.52
C LEU A 126 0.49 -1.31 2.35
N ILE A 127 -0.69 -1.68 1.88
CA ILE A 127 -0.88 -2.40 0.62
C ILE A 127 -1.55 -1.46 -0.36
N THR A 128 -0.98 -1.32 -1.55
CA THR A 128 -1.57 -0.52 -2.63
C THR A 128 -1.82 -1.36 -3.86
N TYR A 129 -2.89 -1.07 -4.57
CA TYR A 129 -3.16 -1.61 -5.90
C TYR A 129 -4.04 -0.67 -6.72
N GLY A 130 -4.13 -0.94 -8.02
CA GLY A 130 -4.77 -0.05 -8.98
C GLY A 130 -3.85 1.08 -9.44
N GLY A 131 -4.36 1.95 -10.30
CA GLY A 131 -3.61 3.02 -10.93
C GLY A 131 -3.45 4.27 -10.04
N HIS A 132 -3.71 5.43 -10.62
CA HIS A 132 -3.49 6.71 -9.96
C HIS A 132 -4.27 6.87 -8.66
N ILE A 133 -3.63 7.51 -7.68
CA ILE A 133 -4.24 8.02 -6.44
C ILE A 133 -4.30 9.54 -6.56
N ILE A 134 -5.49 10.13 -6.42
CA ILE A 134 -5.70 11.57 -6.61
C ILE A 134 -5.43 12.36 -5.34
N SER A 135 -5.89 11.86 -4.17
CA SER A 135 -5.84 12.60 -2.91
C SER A 135 -4.45 13.12 -2.58
N LYS A 136 -4.30 14.44 -2.63
CA LYS A 136 -3.05 15.12 -2.25
C LYS A 136 -2.77 14.98 -0.75
N ARG A 137 -3.82 14.97 0.08
CA ARG A 137 -3.68 14.83 1.54
C ARG A 137 -3.24 13.43 1.92
N LEU A 138 -3.81 12.40 1.31
CA LEU A 138 -3.37 11.03 1.53
C LEU A 138 -1.90 10.84 1.14
N LYS A 139 -1.50 11.36 -0.02
CA LYS A 139 -0.08 11.34 -0.43
C LYS A 139 0.82 12.09 0.55
N LYS A 140 0.39 13.27 1.02
CA LYS A 140 1.15 14.04 2.02
C LYS A 140 1.25 13.29 3.34
N PHE A 141 0.15 12.70 3.81
CA PHE A 141 0.10 11.91 5.05
C PHE A 141 1.07 10.72 4.98
N LEU A 142 0.98 9.89 3.94
CA LEU A 142 1.81 8.69 3.80
C LEU A 142 3.30 9.00 3.51
N ARG A 143 3.61 10.15 2.91
CA ARG A 143 5.01 10.62 2.75
C ARG A 143 5.59 11.15 4.06
N LYS A 144 4.79 11.85 4.85
CA LYS A 144 5.23 12.43 6.12
C LYS A 144 5.32 11.37 7.22
N HIS A 145 4.42 10.40 7.20
CA HIS A 145 4.31 9.30 8.14
C HIS A 145 4.39 7.96 7.38
N PRO A 146 5.58 7.62 6.83
CA PRO A 146 5.73 6.46 5.97
C PRO A 146 5.46 5.17 6.74
N PRO A 147 4.84 4.17 6.10
CA PRO A 147 4.68 2.84 6.69
C PRO A 147 6.03 2.18 6.95
N MET A 148 6.05 1.17 7.81
CA MET A 148 7.24 0.33 7.99
C MET A 148 7.51 -0.53 6.76
N GLU A 149 6.43 -1.01 6.13
CA GLU A 149 6.45 -1.71 4.86
C GLU A 149 5.35 -1.21 3.93
N HIS A 150 5.68 -1.13 2.65
CA HIS A 150 4.73 -0.81 1.59
C HIS A 150 4.81 -1.86 0.50
N TRP A 151 3.70 -2.57 0.29
CA TRP A 151 3.55 -3.57 -0.75
C TRP A 151 2.69 -3.03 -1.87
N HIS A 152 3.17 -3.12 -3.09
CA HIS A 152 2.37 -2.82 -4.28
C HIS A 152 2.01 -4.12 -4.99
N VAL A 153 0.72 -4.30 -5.26
CA VAL A 153 0.19 -5.49 -5.92
C VAL A 153 -0.32 -5.09 -7.30
N SER A 154 0.27 -5.66 -8.33
CA SER A 154 -0.17 -5.43 -9.72
C SER A 154 0.22 -6.62 -10.61
N VAL A 155 -0.58 -6.89 -11.64
CA VAL A 155 -0.28 -7.94 -12.61
C VAL A 155 1.05 -7.67 -13.32
N ASP A 156 1.31 -6.40 -13.65
CA ASP A 156 2.48 -6.00 -14.41
C ASP A 156 3.75 -5.88 -13.55
N GLY A 157 3.61 -5.89 -12.23
CA GLY A 157 4.73 -5.78 -11.30
C GLY A 157 5.53 -4.48 -11.45
N GLU A 158 4.93 -3.39 -11.91
CA GLU A 158 5.61 -2.10 -12.07
C GLU A 158 6.08 -1.51 -10.75
N VAL A 159 7.18 -0.75 -10.80
CA VAL A 159 7.69 -0.02 -9.64
C VAL A 159 6.92 1.29 -9.49
N VAL A 160 5.87 1.28 -8.68
CA VAL A 160 5.05 2.46 -8.39
C VAL A 160 5.27 2.90 -6.94
N ASP A 161 6.16 3.86 -6.73
CA ASP A 161 6.46 4.40 -5.39
C ASP A 161 6.00 5.84 -5.21
N LEU A 162 4.70 6.03 -5.05
CA LEU A 162 4.09 7.35 -4.85
C LEU A 162 4.43 7.99 -3.50
N PHE A 163 4.83 7.18 -2.52
CA PHE A 163 5.00 7.63 -1.14
C PHE A 163 6.46 7.64 -0.67
N GLY A 164 7.39 7.16 -1.48
CA GLY A 164 8.79 7.02 -1.08
C GLY A 164 9.02 5.90 -0.05
N SER A 165 8.17 4.88 -0.02
CA SER A 165 8.18 3.83 1.01
C SER A 165 8.06 2.40 0.46
N LEU A 166 8.00 2.24 -0.86
CA LEU A 166 7.83 0.93 -1.49
C LEU A 166 8.96 -0.02 -1.06
N SER A 167 8.59 -1.16 -0.51
CA SER A 167 9.51 -2.20 -0.05
C SER A 167 9.31 -3.54 -0.77
N THR A 168 8.10 -3.78 -1.26
CA THR A 168 7.74 -5.07 -1.85
C THR A 168 6.81 -4.88 -3.05
N ILE A 169 7.10 -5.58 -4.14
CA ILE A 169 6.23 -5.71 -5.31
C ILE A 169 5.73 -7.14 -5.35
N ILE A 170 4.42 -7.30 -5.52
CA ILE A 170 3.77 -8.60 -5.68
C ILE A 170 3.13 -8.63 -7.06
N GLU A 171 3.72 -9.43 -7.95
CA GLU A 171 3.28 -9.57 -9.33
C GLU A 171 2.17 -10.63 -9.42
N MET A 172 0.96 -10.17 -9.14
CA MET A 172 -0.25 -10.98 -9.09
C MET A 172 -1.48 -10.09 -9.29
N ASP A 173 -2.60 -10.69 -9.72
CA ASP A 173 -3.88 -10.00 -9.68
C ASP A 173 -4.22 -9.58 -8.23
N PRO A 174 -4.54 -8.29 -7.99
CA PRO A 174 -4.77 -7.80 -6.63
C PRO A 174 -5.93 -8.49 -5.90
N PHE A 175 -6.94 -8.91 -6.64
CA PHE A 175 -8.11 -9.57 -6.04
C PHE A 175 -7.79 -11.00 -5.68
N GLU A 176 -7.10 -11.71 -6.57
CA GLU A 176 -6.58 -13.04 -6.29
C GLU A 176 -5.64 -13.02 -5.08
N PHE A 177 -4.74 -12.04 -5.00
CA PHE A 177 -3.86 -11.86 -3.85
C PHE A 177 -4.66 -11.70 -2.55
N LEU A 178 -5.62 -10.78 -2.53
CA LEU A 178 -6.41 -10.48 -1.33
C LEU A 178 -7.31 -11.66 -0.91
N GLU A 179 -7.89 -12.39 -1.85
CA GLU A 179 -8.67 -13.59 -1.56
C GLU A 179 -7.79 -14.71 -0.98
N LYS A 180 -6.57 -14.84 -1.47
CA LYS A 180 -5.62 -15.83 -0.97
C LYS A 180 -5.10 -15.52 0.43
N ILE A 181 -4.81 -14.26 0.75
CA ILE A 181 -4.32 -13.90 2.09
C ILE A 181 -5.44 -13.85 3.14
N ALA A 182 -6.70 -13.62 2.75
CA ALA A 182 -7.79 -13.50 3.69
C ALA A 182 -7.92 -14.67 4.68
N PRO A 183 -7.89 -15.94 4.28
CA PRO A 183 -7.96 -17.08 5.20
C PRO A 183 -6.69 -17.28 6.03
N MET A 184 -5.59 -16.60 5.69
CA MET A 184 -4.30 -16.71 6.39
C MET A 184 -4.08 -15.61 7.43
N LEU A 185 -5.04 -14.68 7.53
CA LEU A 185 -5.01 -13.66 8.56
C LEU A 185 -5.18 -14.29 9.93
N ASP A 186 -4.44 -13.80 10.91
CA ASP A 186 -4.52 -14.29 12.27
C ASP A 186 -5.92 -14.04 12.88
N SER A 187 -6.25 -14.76 13.95
CA SER A 187 -7.56 -14.63 14.63
C SER A 187 -7.73 -13.30 15.37
N ARG A 188 -6.63 -12.58 15.63
CA ARG A 188 -6.65 -11.30 16.33
C ARG A 188 -7.16 -10.21 15.40
N THR A 189 -8.25 -9.59 15.78
CA THR A 189 -8.81 -8.44 15.05
C THR A 189 -8.16 -7.16 15.55
N PRO A 190 -7.35 -6.46 14.74
CA PRO A 190 -6.75 -5.22 15.15
C PRO A 190 -7.79 -4.12 15.34
N GLU A 191 -7.54 -3.20 16.28
CA GLU A 191 -8.43 -2.05 16.50
C GLU A 191 -8.32 -0.98 15.42
N TYR A 192 -7.21 -0.95 14.72
CA TYR A 192 -6.88 0.08 13.74
C TYR A 192 -7.93 0.33 12.66
N PRO A 193 -8.52 -0.70 11.99
CA PRO A 193 -9.59 -0.48 11.02
C PRO A 193 -10.83 0.18 11.65
N LYS A 194 -11.19 -0.24 12.86
CA LYS A 194 -12.35 0.28 13.59
C LYS A 194 -12.15 1.74 14.01
N ILE A 195 -10.94 2.13 14.40
CA ILE A 195 -10.63 3.53 14.73
C ILE A 195 -10.85 4.41 13.49
N TRP A 196 -10.33 4.01 12.33
CA TRP A 196 -10.53 4.72 11.08
C TRP A 196 -12.01 4.79 10.67
N GLU A 197 -12.73 3.68 10.80
CA GLU A 197 -14.17 3.63 10.50
C GLU A 197 -14.96 4.58 11.40
N THR A 198 -14.70 4.58 12.70
CA THR A 198 -15.38 5.46 13.65
C THR A 198 -15.12 6.93 13.33
N ARG A 199 -13.87 7.30 13.08
CA ARG A 199 -13.50 8.67 12.70
C ARG A 199 -14.11 9.10 11.35
N SER A 200 -14.30 8.19 10.42
CA SER A 200 -14.89 8.50 9.12
C SER A 200 -16.40 8.79 9.16
N LYS A 201 -17.07 8.43 10.27
CA LYS A 201 -18.50 8.64 10.50
C LYS A 201 -18.79 9.89 11.34
N ALA A 202 -17.77 10.43 12.01
CA ALA A 202 -17.86 11.64 12.83
C ALA A 202 -17.75 12.90 11.97
#